data_a96a6d8152ca4cf92e3aade932d17277
#
_entry.id   a96a6d8152ca4cf92e3aade932d17277
#
_cell.length_a   1.000
_cell.length_b   1.000
_cell.length_c   1.000
_cell.angle_alpha   90.00
_cell.angle_beta   90.00
_cell.angle_gamma   90.00
#
_symmetry.space_group_name_H-M   'P 1'
#
loop_
_entity.id
_entity.type
_entity.pdbx_description
1 polymer ?
#
loop_
_entity_poly.entity_id
_entity_poly.type
_entity_poly.pdbx_seq_one_letter_code
_entity_poly.pdbx_strand_id
1 'polypeptide(L)' 'MNESKNKTRQIRKKRISTEDIIDYINWSLITDNKKMIKNSSLINVQKLYKEQTGVEVSLTFIRNQKIKMFKDN' A
#
# COMPACT_ATOMS: atom_id res chain seq x y z
N MET A 1 -30.57 -12.21 -7.89
CA MET A 1 -30.25 -11.96 -7.80
C MET A 1 -29.66 -11.53 -7.61
N ASN A 2 -29.58 -11.54 -7.73
CA ASN A 2 -29.06 -11.18 -7.77
C ASN A 2 -28.25 -11.11 -7.60
N GLU A 3 -27.80 -11.57 -7.57
CA GLU A 3 -26.95 -11.55 -7.55
C GLU A 3 -26.15 -10.94 -8.02
N SER A 4 -25.94 -11.11 -8.53
CA SER A 4 -25.12 -10.64 -9.26
C SER A 4 -24.93 -9.39 -9.08
N LYS A 5 -25.48 -8.75 -8.95
CA LYS A 5 -25.35 -7.55 -8.75
C LYS A 5 -24.57 -7.35 -7.73
N ASN A 6 -24.40 -7.91 -6.95
CA ASN A 6 -23.78 -7.65 -5.92
C ASN A 6 -22.43 -7.69 -6.11
N LYS A 7 -21.86 -8.35 -6.74
CA LYS A 7 -20.57 -8.42 -6.93
C LYS A 7 -20.05 -7.26 -7.36
N THR A 8 -20.55 -6.64 -8.03
CA THR A 8 -20.04 -5.58 -8.60
C THR A 8 -19.66 -4.65 -7.66
N ARG A 9 -20.27 -4.42 -6.68
CA ARG A 9 -19.95 -3.48 -5.89
C ARG A 9 -18.82 -3.70 -5.21
N GLN A 10 -18.40 -4.71 -4.96
CA GLN A 10 -17.30 -4.90 -4.30
C GLN A 10 -16.21 -4.39 -4.89
N ILE A 11 -16.18 -4.08 -5.96
CA ILE A 11 -15.12 -3.61 -6.58
C ILE A 11 -14.72 -2.40 -6.06
N ARG A 12 -15.42 -1.61 -5.47
CA ARG A 12 -15.03 -0.45 -5.19
C ARG A 12 -14.05 -0.42 -4.22
N LYS A 13 -13.78 -0.16 -3.34
CA LYS A 13 -12.86 -0.06 -2.41
C LYS A 13 -12.48 -1.26 -1.76
N LYS A 14 -11.42 -1.83 -1.97
CA LYS A 14 -10.98 -2.93 -1.41
C LYS A 14 -10.41 -2.68 -0.09
N ARG A 15 -10.72 -3.33 0.96
CA ARG A 15 -10.11 -3.18 2.16
C ARG A 15 -8.80 -3.79 2.17
N ILE A 16 -7.83 -3.27 2.84
CA ILE A 16 -6.49 -3.81 2.91
C ILE A 16 -6.47 -4.93 3.91
N SER A 17 -6.07 -6.10 3.50
CA SER A 17 -6.06 -7.25 4.39
C SER A 17 -4.76 -7.27 5.18
N THR A 18 -4.69 -8.15 6.19
CA THR A 18 -3.50 -8.26 7.00
C THR A 18 -2.33 -8.71 6.14
N GLU A 19 -2.57 -9.59 5.18
CA GLU A 19 -1.51 -10.05 4.31
C GLU A 19 -0.96 -8.91 3.47
N ASP A 20 -1.84 -8.02 3.02
CA ASP A 20 -1.39 -6.89 2.22
C ASP A 20 -0.51 -5.98 3.07
N ILE A 21 -0.85 -5.82 4.34
CA ILE A 21 -0.06 -4.98 5.21
C ILE A 21 1.31 -5.60 5.43
N ILE A 22 1.36 -6.91 5.65
CA ILE A 22 2.63 -7.57 5.87
C ILE A 22 3.48 -7.50 4.60
N ASP A 23 2.88 -7.69 3.45
CA ASP A 23 3.63 -7.65 2.20
C ASP A 23 4.22 -6.25 1.99
N TYR A 24 3.44 -5.22 2.28
CA TYR A 24 3.94 -3.87 2.11
C TYR A 24 5.10 -3.60 3.08
N ILE A 25 4.97 -4.06 4.33
CA ILE A 25 6.00 -3.84 5.31
C ILE A 25 7.28 -4.53 4.88
N ASN A 26 7.18 -5.78 4.42
CA ASN A 26 8.37 -6.50 3.99
C ASN A 26 9.03 -5.81 2.79
N TRP A 27 8.21 -5.34 1.84
CA TRP A 27 8.74 -4.64 0.69
C TRP A 27 9.45 -3.36 1.12
N SER A 28 8.86 -2.65 2.08
CA SER A 28 9.42 -1.37 2.49
C SER A 28 10.68 -1.50 3.32
N LEU A 29 10.94 -2.68 3.87
CA LEU A 29 12.14 -2.86 4.66
C LEU A 29 13.38 -3.20 3.82
N ILE A 30 13.19 -3.45 2.54
CA ILE A 30 14.33 -3.68 1.66
C ILE A 30 15.09 -2.37 1.62
N THR A 31 16.38 -2.43 1.78
CA THR A 31 17.23 -1.24 1.89
C THR A 31 16.96 -0.16 0.86
N ASP A 32 16.94 -0.54 -0.40
CA ASP A 32 16.74 0.45 -1.45
C ASP A 32 15.35 1.05 -1.38
N ASN A 33 14.33 0.25 -1.05
CA ASN A 33 12.97 0.74 -0.98
C ASN A 33 12.82 1.66 0.22
N LYS A 34 13.45 1.32 1.31
CA LYS A 34 13.36 2.14 2.51
C LYS A 34 13.94 3.52 2.26
N LYS A 35 15.07 3.57 1.56
CA LYS A 35 15.67 4.85 1.24
C LYS A 35 14.78 5.64 0.30
N MET A 36 14.20 4.97 -0.68
CA MET A 36 13.34 5.63 -1.63
C MET A 36 12.12 6.21 -0.92
N ILE A 37 11.52 5.44 -0.01
CA ILE A 37 10.34 5.89 0.70
C ILE A 37 10.67 7.13 1.53
N LYS A 38 11.82 7.14 2.15
CA LYS A 38 12.20 8.27 2.97
C LYS A 38 12.38 9.53 2.14
N ASN A 39 12.89 9.40 0.94
CA ASN A 39 13.21 10.54 0.12
C ASN A 39 12.21 10.88 -0.99
N SER A 40 11.13 10.15 -1.11
CA SER A 40 10.18 10.38 -2.18
C SER A 40 8.82 10.79 -1.65
N SER A 41 7.99 11.33 -2.53
CA SER A 41 6.65 11.70 -2.12
C SER A 41 5.80 10.47 -2.00
N LEU A 42 4.67 10.58 -1.30
CA LEU A 42 3.78 9.44 -1.11
C LEU A 42 3.25 8.94 -2.45
N ILE A 43 3.00 9.85 -3.37
CA ILE A 43 2.49 9.47 -4.68
C ILE A 43 3.51 8.61 -5.42
N ASN A 44 4.79 8.96 -5.31
CA ASN A 44 5.80 8.19 -5.98
C ASN A 44 5.94 6.80 -5.36
N VAL A 45 5.81 6.71 -4.05
CA VAL A 45 5.88 5.41 -3.38
C VAL A 45 4.69 4.57 -3.83
N GLN A 46 3.51 5.16 -3.91
CA GLN A 46 2.32 4.43 -4.32
C GLN A 46 2.48 3.87 -5.73
N LYS A 47 2.98 4.70 -6.64
CA LYS A 47 3.15 4.27 -8.00
C LYS A 47 4.18 3.16 -8.12
N LEU A 48 5.29 3.30 -7.43
CA LEU A 48 6.33 2.31 -7.51
C LEU A 48 5.87 0.99 -6.91
N TYR A 49 5.18 1.03 -5.80
CA TYR A 49 4.70 -0.17 -5.17
C TYR A 49 3.74 -0.91 -6.10
N LYS A 50 2.83 -0.18 -6.74
CA LYS A 50 1.89 -0.79 -7.65
C LYS A 50 2.63 -1.37 -8.86
N GLU A 51 3.65 -0.65 -9.33
CA GLU A 51 4.39 -1.11 -10.47
C GLU A 51 5.15 -2.39 -10.18
N GLN A 52 5.72 -2.51 -9.03
CA GLN A 52 6.51 -3.67 -8.69
C GLN A 52 5.70 -4.86 -8.19
N THR A 53 4.58 -4.61 -7.53
CA THR A 53 3.81 -5.70 -6.94
C THR A 53 2.45 -5.91 -7.57
N GLY A 54 1.98 -4.93 -8.32
CA GLY A 54 0.63 -5.01 -8.88
C GLY A 54 -0.46 -4.65 -7.90
N VAL A 55 -0.10 -4.27 -6.68
CA VAL A 55 -1.09 -3.98 -5.66
C VAL A 55 -1.19 -2.48 -5.47
N GLU A 56 -2.43 -1.97 -5.46
CA GLU A 56 -2.63 -0.56 -5.28
C GLU A 56 -3.05 -0.31 -3.84
N VAL A 57 -2.38 0.58 -3.14
CA VAL A 57 -2.73 0.93 -1.78
C VAL A 57 -2.96 2.43 -1.73
N SER A 58 -3.71 2.90 -0.74
CA SER A 58 -4.05 4.30 -0.67
C SER A 58 -2.88 5.13 -0.17
N LEU A 59 -2.92 6.42 -0.44
CA LEU A 59 -1.87 7.31 0.03
C LEU A 59 -1.90 7.38 1.56
N THR A 60 -3.08 7.30 2.15
CA THR A 60 -3.21 7.33 3.60
C THR A 60 -2.49 6.14 4.21
N PHE A 61 -2.64 4.96 3.58
CA PHE A 61 -1.97 3.77 4.08
C PHE A 61 -0.45 3.97 4.01
N ILE A 62 0.05 4.44 2.89
CA ILE A 62 1.48 4.65 2.71
C ILE A 62 2.00 5.66 3.71
N ARG A 63 1.25 6.74 3.93
CA ARG A 63 1.65 7.74 4.87
C ARG A 63 1.72 7.17 6.27
N ASN A 64 0.72 6.39 6.67
CA ASN A 64 0.69 5.82 8.00
C ASN A 64 1.85 4.84 8.20
N GLN A 65 2.16 4.05 7.18
CA GLN A 65 3.25 3.11 7.30
C GLN A 65 4.60 3.84 7.34
N LYS A 66 4.71 4.94 6.60
CA LYS A 66 5.94 5.70 6.61
C LYS A 66 6.16 6.31 7.99
N ILE A 67 5.10 6.83 8.60
CA ILE A 67 5.20 7.41 9.92
C ILE A 67 5.66 6.34 10.91
N LYS A 68 5.09 5.16 10.85
CA LYS A 68 5.49 4.11 11.77
C LYS A 68 6.93 3.69 11.55
N MET A 69 7.34 3.64 10.30
CA MET A 69 8.67 3.20 9.97
C MET A 69 9.75 4.17 10.44
N PHE A 70 9.52 5.45 10.32
CA PHE A 70 10.52 6.43 10.67
C PHE A 70 10.20 7.21 11.94
N LYS A 71 9.22 6.72 12.70
CA LYS A 71 8.84 7.35 13.85
C LYS A 71 9.82 7.45 14.89
N ASP A 72 10.49 6.82 15.32
CA ASP A 72 11.34 6.92 16.29
C ASP A 72 12.28 7.51 16.40
N ASN A 73 12.46 7.81 16.54
CA ASN A 73 13.20 8.33 16.55
C ASN A 73 13.35 8.57 17.15
#